data_6367d3e57f126d6b88581c430f230170
#
_entry.id   6367d3e57f126d6b88581c430f230170
#
_cell.length_a   1.000
_cell.length_b   1.000
_cell.length_c   1.000
_cell.angle_alpha   90.00
_cell.angle_beta   90.00
_cell.angle_gamma   90.00
#
_symmetry.space_group_name_H-M   'P 1'
#
loop_
_entity.id
_entity.type
_entity.pdbx_description
1 polymer ?
#
loop_
_entity_poly.entity_id
_entity_poly.type
_entity_poly.pdbx_seq_one_letter_code
_entity_poly.pdbx_strand_id
1 'polypeptide(L)'
;MALTDYHHGTRVIEVNAGTRPLRVVNTSVIGLVATAADADATFFPLDTPVLITDLDAAIGKAGTDGTLKTTLTNIAAQGRFATVVVRVAEGEDVAETNTNVIGTTTSNGQKTGLQALLGAKAALGVQPRILGCPGLDTQPVTAALATLAGKLRGFAYAAAIGNTVTAAATYRAQFGQRELMLIYPDWLGWDTTTSATIAMPATAHALGLRAKIDN
;
A
#
# COMPACT_ATOMS: atom_id res chain seq x y z
N MET A 1 18.99 0.25 51.92
CA MET A 1 18.67 1.61 52.42
C MET A 1 17.40 1.52 53.21
N ALA A 2 17.43 1.72 54.52
CA ALA A 2 16.23 1.65 55.36
C ALA A 2 15.36 2.88 55.07
N LEU A 3 14.06 2.65 54.82
CA LEU A 3 13.09 3.71 54.67
C LEU A 3 12.90 4.38 56.03
N THR A 4 13.30 5.62 56.16
CA THR A 4 13.21 6.41 57.41
C THR A 4 11.89 7.24 57.48
N ASP A 5 10.98 6.98 56.55
CA ASP A 5 9.73 7.74 56.46
C ASP A 5 8.53 6.86 56.80
N TYR A 6 7.73 7.30 57.82
CA TYR A 6 6.47 6.68 58.20
C TYR A 6 5.34 7.22 57.31
N HIS A 7 4.87 6.42 56.38
CA HIS A 7 3.85 6.81 55.44
C HIS A 7 2.53 6.05 55.68
N HIS A 8 1.47 6.77 56.00
CA HIS A 8 0.10 6.23 56.06
C HIS A 8 -0.64 6.57 54.77
N GLY A 9 -0.95 5.54 53.95
CA GLY A 9 -1.69 5.67 52.72
C GLY A 9 -0.97 5.06 51.51
N THR A 10 -1.48 5.33 50.32
CA THR A 10 -0.89 4.84 49.05
C THR A 10 0.27 5.72 48.62
N ARG A 11 1.47 5.14 48.46
CA ARG A 11 2.63 5.85 47.91
C ARG A 11 2.81 5.44 46.46
N VAL A 12 2.75 6.38 45.55
CA VAL A 12 3.12 6.19 44.14
C VAL A 12 4.59 6.61 43.99
N ILE A 13 5.45 5.65 43.65
CA ILE A 13 6.86 5.94 43.34
C ILE A 13 7.01 5.88 41.82
N GLU A 14 7.33 7.00 41.20
CA GLU A 14 7.68 7.04 39.80
C GLU A 14 9.14 6.62 39.62
N VAL A 15 9.37 5.47 39.00
CA VAL A 15 10.71 4.97 38.70
C VAL A 15 11.07 5.38 37.26
N ASN A 16 11.79 6.47 37.13
CA ASN A 16 12.24 7.01 35.83
C ASN A 16 13.58 6.41 35.34
N ALA A 17 14.12 5.40 36.05
CA ALA A 17 15.41 4.79 35.71
C ALA A 17 15.31 3.68 34.64
N GLY A 18 14.12 3.37 34.14
CA GLY A 18 13.93 2.40 33.08
C GLY A 18 14.27 2.98 31.70
N THR A 19 15.13 2.30 30.94
CA THR A 19 15.31 2.58 29.53
C THR A 19 13.95 2.44 28.81
N ARG A 20 13.37 3.55 28.39
CA ARG A 20 12.18 3.51 27.51
C ARG A 20 12.68 3.16 26.10
N PRO A 21 12.41 1.95 25.57
CA PRO A 21 12.79 1.66 24.21
C PRO A 21 11.97 2.56 23.28
N LEU A 22 12.62 3.54 22.66
CA LEU A 22 12.04 4.30 21.56
C LEU A 22 11.88 3.33 20.38
N ARG A 23 10.67 2.83 20.20
CA ARG A 23 10.36 1.99 19.04
C ARG A 23 10.15 2.92 17.85
N VAL A 24 11.13 3.01 16.98
CA VAL A 24 10.96 3.67 15.68
C VAL A 24 9.99 2.80 14.87
N VAL A 25 8.84 3.36 14.57
CA VAL A 25 7.87 2.72 13.69
C VAL A 25 8.38 2.89 12.26
N ASN A 26 8.69 1.79 11.57
CA ASN A 26 9.03 1.83 10.16
C ASN A 26 7.80 2.30 9.36
N THR A 27 7.89 3.51 8.77
CA THR A 27 6.84 4.13 7.97
C THR A 27 7.01 3.85 6.47
N SER A 28 8.16 3.32 6.05
CA SER A 28 8.51 3.07 4.66
C SER A 28 7.89 1.79 4.06
N VAL A 29 7.02 1.08 4.79
CA VAL A 29 6.37 -0.13 4.29
C VAL A 29 5.25 0.23 3.31
N ILE A 30 5.40 -0.25 2.06
CA ILE A 30 4.41 -0.06 1.00
C ILE A 30 3.32 -1.13 1.12
N GLY A 31 2.06 -0.76 0.94
CA GLY A 31 0.92 -1.66 0.77
C GLY A 31 0.35 -1.52 -0.64
N LEU A 32 0.40 -2.60 -1.38
CA LEU A 32 0.04 -2.67 -2.79
C LEU A 32 -1.08 -3.68 -3.01
N VAL A 33 -2.10 -3.30 -3.79
CA VAL A 33 -3.05 -4.24 -4.38
C VAL A 33 -2.88 -4.20 -5.89
N ALA A 34 -2.76 -5.37 -6.51
CA ALA A 34 -2.50 -5.49 -7.94
C ALA A 34 -3.11 -6.77 -8.51
N THR A 35 -3.39 -6.76 -9.81
CA THR A 35 -3.80 -7.94 -10.59
C THR A 35 -2.57 -8.61 -11.20
N ALA A 36 -2.60 -9.93 -11.31
CA ALA A 36 -1.61 -10.74 -12.03
C ALA A 36 -2.18 -12.14 -12.24
N ALA A 37 -2.71 -12.42 -13.42
CA ALA A 37 -3.37 -13.70 -13.69
C ALA A 37 -2.37 -14.85 -13.77
N ASP A 38 -1.20 -14.60 -14.36
CA ASP A 38 -0.13 -15.57 -14.60
C ASP A 38 1.00 -15.56 -13.56
N ALA A 39 0.82 -14.86 -12.44
CA ALA A 39 1.80 -14.85 -11.35
C ALA A 39 1.90 -16.21 -10.65
N ASP A 40 3.09 -16.51 -10.11
CA ASP A 40 3.29 -17.69 -9.26
C ASP A 40 2.33 -17.70 -8.06
N ALA A 41 1.32 -18.56 -8.10
CA ALA A 41 0.26 -18.62 -7.10
C ALA A 41 0.77 -19.08 -5.71
N THR A 42 1.90 -19.77 -5.65
CA THR A 42 2.53 -20.16 -4.38
C THR A 42 3.19 -18.97 -3.72
N PHE A 43 3.82 -18.09 -4.52
CA PHE A 43 4.47 -16.89 -4.03
C PHE A 43 3.47 -15.75 -3.80
N PHE A 44 2.49 -15.61 -4.68
CA PHE A 44 1.42 -14.60 -4.61
C PHE A 44 0.04 -15.27 -4.53
N PRO A 45 -0.35 -15.86 -3.41
CA PRO A 45 -1.71 -16.41 -3.26
C PRO A 45 -2.75 -15.28 -3.38
N LEU A 46 -3.94 -15.60 -3.91
CA LEU A 46 -5.02 -14.64 -4.04
C LEU A 46 -5.50 -14.14 -2.67
N ASP A 47 -5.84 -12.85 -2.60
CA ASP A 47 -6.42 -12.18 -1.44
C ASP A 47 -5.64 -12.34 -0.14
N THR A 48 -4.38 -12.72 -0.23
CA THR A 48 -3.53 -12.96 0.94
C THR A 48 -2.39 -11.94 0.94
N PRO A 49 -2.18 -11.19 2.04
CA PRO A 49 -1.07 -10.26 2.12
C PRO A 49 0.26 -11.01 2.20
N VAL A 50 1.19 -10.69 1.33
CA VAL A 50 2.53 -11.25 1.26
C VAL A 50 3.56 -10.15 1.49
N LEU A 51 4.50 -10.36 2.40
CA LEU A 51 5.62 -9.44 2.62
C LEU A 51 6.75 -9.75 1.65
N ILE A 52 7.12 -8.78 0.85
CA ILE A 52 8.24 -8.82 -0.09
C ILE A 52 9.38 -7.99 0.48
N THR A 53 10.51 -8.63 0.68
CA THR A 53 11.78 -8.00 1.08
C THR A 53 12.79 -7.97 -0.07
N ASP A 54 12.65 -8.89 -1.02
CA ASP A 54 13.42 -8.95 -2.25
C ASP A 54 12.51 -8.66 -3.46
N LEU A 55 12.56 -7.41 -3.93
CA LEU A 55 11.74 -6.95 -5.06
C LEU A 55 12.16 -7.60 -6.39
N ASP A 56 13.47 -7.90 -6.57
CA ASP A 56 13.95 -8.47 -7.84
C ASP A 56 13.46 -9.92 -8.00
N ALA A 57 13.54 -10.70 -6.93
CA ALA A 57 12.96 -12.05 -6.91
C ALA A 57 11.44 -12.04 -7.12
N ALA A 58 10.75 -11.08 -6.51
CA ALA A 58 9.31 -10.90 -6.63
C ALA A 58 8.89 -10.52 -8.07
N ILE A 59 9.62 -9.62 -8.72
CA ILE A 59 9.38 -9.23 -10.14
C ILE A 59 9.49 -10.44 -11.05
N GLY A 60 10.47 -11.33 -10.81
CA GLY A 60 10.62 -12.57 -11.58
C GLY A 60 9.45 -13.54 -11.48
N LYS A 61 8.63 -13.44 -10.40
CA LYS A 61 7.47 -14.30 -10.13
C LYS A 61 6.12 -13.62 -10.35
N ALA A 62 6.13 -12.32 -10.67
CA ALA A 62 4.92 -11.51 -10.80
C ALA A 62 4.11 -11.76 -12.09
N GLY A 63 4.64 -12.59 -13.01
CA GLY A 63 4.03 -12.80 -14.31
C GLY A 63 4.14 -11.59 -15.23
N THR A 64 3.36 -11.56 -16.29
CA THR A 64 3.34 -10.47 -17.28
C THR A 64 1.95 -9.93 -17.51
N ASP A 65 0.93 -10.65 -17.07
CA ASP A 65 -0.48 -10.31 -17.22
C ASP A 65 -0.99 -9.58 -15.98
N GLY A 66 -1.50 -8.38 -16.17
CA GLY A 66 -1.98 -7.50 -15.09
C GLY A 66 -1.01 -6.38 -14.70
N THR A 67 -1.22 -5.80 -13.51
CA THR A 67 -0.53 -4.58 -13.06
C THR A 67 0.66 -4.84 -12.13
N LEU A 68 0.82 -6.04 -11.59
CA LEU A 68 1.75 -6.36 -10.51
C LEU A 68 3.21 -6.14 -10.93
N LYS A 69 3.64 -6.75 -12.05
CA LYS A 69 5.02 -6.70 -12.52
C LYS A 69 5.48 -5.28 -12.80
N THR A 70 4.69 -4.53 -13.56
CA THR A 70 4.98 -3.14 -13.91
C THR A 70 5.08 -2.27 -12.65
N THR A 71 4.17 -2.47 -11.71
CA THR A 71 4.16 -1.73 -10.44
C THR A 71 5.41 -2.03 -9.60
N LEU A 72 5.75 -3.29 -9.41
CA LEU A 72 6.97 -3.68 -8.66
C LEU A 72 8.24 -3.17 -9.34
N THR A 73 8.31 -3.21 -10.67
CA THR A 73 9.45 -2.67 -11.43
C THR A 73 9.60 -1.17 -11.22
N ASN A 74 8.50 -0.42 -11.25
CA ASN A 74 8.51 1.03 -11.05
C ASN A 74 8.87 1.42 -9.61
N ILE A 75 8.42 0.65 -8.62
CA ILE A 75 8.83 0.80 -7.22
C ILE A 75 10.33 0.49 -7.08
N ALA A 76 10.80 -0.60 -7.67
CA ALA A 76 12.20 -1.02 -7.62
C ALA A 76 13.15 -0.01 -8.26
N ALA A 77 12.70 0.73 -9.27
CA ALA A 77 13.46 1.83 -9.86
C ALA A 77 13.77 2.97 -8.88
N GLN A 78 12.97 3.14 -7.81
CA GLN A 78 13.20 4.13 -6.76
C GLN A 78 14.08 3.60 -5.63
N GLY A 79 14.08 2.29 -5.42
CA GLY A 79 14.85 1.63 -4.37
C GLY A 79 14.26 0.27 -3.96
N ARG A 80 14.86 -0.34 -2.94
CA ARG A 80 14.42 -1.63 -2.40
C ARG A 80 13.77 -1.43 -1.04
N PHE A 81 12.44 -1.58 -0.99
CA PHE A 81 11.64 -1.31 0.20
C PHE A 81 10.76 -2.51 0.53
N ALA A 82 10.51 -2.71 1.82
CA ALA A 82 9.56 -3.70 2.28
C ALA A 82 8.17 -3.38 1.70
N THR A 83 7.62 -4.31 0.94
CA THR A 83 6.34 -4.13 0.26
C THR A 83 5.39 -5.27 0.63
N VAL A 84 4.21 -4.93 1.12
CA VAL A 84 3.13 -5.89 1.34
C VAL A 84 2.25 -5.89 0.09
N VAL A 85 2.18 -7.01 -0.60
CA VAL A 85 1.38 -7.18 -1.81
C VAL A 85 0.17 -8.05 -1.50
N VAL A 86 -0.99 -7.63 -2.00
CA VAL A 86 -2.19 -8.44 -2.09
C VAL A 86 -2.53 -8.60 -3.57
N ARG A 87 -2.44 -9.82 -4.08
CA ARG A 87 -2.85 -10.14 -5.43
C ARG A 87 -4.35 -10.40 -5.47
N VAL A 88 -5.06 -9.78 -6.39
CA VAL A 88 -6.49 -9.98 -6.62
C VAL A 88 -6.73 -10.55 -8.01
N ALA A 89 -7.86 -11.24 -8.17
CA ALA A 89 -8.30 -11.68 -9.49
C ALA A 89 -8.75 -10.47 -10.30
N GLU A 90 -8.40 -10.46 -11.57
CA GLU A 90 -9.01 -9.57 -12.54
C GLU A 90 -10.43 -10.06 -12.86
N GLY A 91 -11.39 -9.16 -12.92
CA GLY A 91 -12.77 -9.48 -13.26
C GLY A 91 -12.98 -9.50 -14.79
N GLU A 92 -14.15 -9.99 -15.22
CA GLU A 92 -14.53 -9.96 -16.64
C GLU A 92 -14.75 -8.53 -17.15
N ASP A 93 -15.05 -7.61 -16.22
CA ASP A 93 -15.21 -6.18 -16.51
C ASP A 93 -14.56 -5.30 -15.43
N VAL A 94 -14.57 -3.98 -15.70
CA VAL A 94 -14.00 -2.98 -14.77
C VAL A 94 -14.77 -2.95 -13.45
N ALA A 95 -16.06 -3.18 -13.43
CA ALA A 95 -16.87 -3.14 -12.22
C ALA A 95 -16.56 -4.33 -11.31
N GLU A 96 -16.40 -5.50 -11.87
CA GLU A 96 -15.98 -6.69 -11.15
C GLU A 96 -14.55 -6.57 -10.64
N THR A 97 -13.63 -6.08 -11.48
CA THR A 97 -12.25 -5.79 -11.07
C THR A 97 -12.21 -4.80 -9.90
N ASN A 98 -13.01 -3.72 -9.95
CA ASN A 98 -13.13 -2.77 -8.84
C ASN A 98 -13.62 -3.46 -7.56
N THR A 99 -14.60 -4.36 -7.67
CA THR A 99 -15.14 -5.11 -6.54
C THR A 99 -14.05 -5.99 -5.91
N ASN A 100 -13.28 -6.70 -6.73
CA ASN A 100 -12.18 -7.55 -6.28
C ASN A 100 -11.06 -6.74 -5.62
N VAL A 101 -10.72 -5.58 -6.19
CA VAL A 101 -9.70 -4.67 -5.63
C VAL A 101 -10.16 -4.06 -4.32
N ILE A 102 -11.38 -3.54 -4.22
CA ILE A 102 -11.94 -2.98 -3.00
C ILE A 102 -12.01 -4.06 -1.91
N GLY A 103 -12.41 -5.25 -2.31
CA GLY A 103 -12.51 -6.40 -1.43
C GLY A 103 -13.61 -6.27 -0.37
N THR A 104 -13.79 -7.36 0.36
CA THR A 104 -14.81 -7.47 1.40
C THR A 104 -14.29 -8.33 2.55
N THR A 105 -15.14 -8.60 3.51
CA THR A 105 -14.92 -9.63 4.53
C THR A 105 -15.83 -10.81 4.21
N THR A 106 -15.26 -11.96 3.95
CA THR A 106 -15.99 -13.19 3.66
C THR A 106 -16.78 -13.69 4.88
N SER A 107 -17.68 -14.63 4.67
CA SER A 107 -18.46 -15.28 5.75
C SER A 107 -17.57 -15.95 6.81
N ASN A 108 -16.36 -16.37 6.42
CA ASN A 108 -15.37 -16.96 7.32
C ASN A 108 -14.48 -15.93 8.03
N GLY A 109 -14.77 -14.62 7.86
CA GLY A 109 -14.00 -13.54 8.45
C GLY A 109 -12.70 -13.20 7.72
N GLN A 110 -12.37 -13.86 6.60
CA GLN A 110 -11.21 -13.52 5.79
C GLN A 110 -11.47 -12.21 5.03
N LYS A 111 -10.49 -11.35 5.02
CA LYS A 111 -10.52 -10.08 4.28
C LYS A 111 -9.88 -10.26 2.93
N THR A 112 -10.50 -9.69 1.89
CA THR A 112 -10.04 -9.74 0.50
C THR A 112 -9.64 -8.36 -0.01
N GLY A 113 -8.93 -8.29 -1.13
CA GLY A 113 -8.56 -7.04 -1.77
C GLY A 113 -7.86 -6.05 -0.84
N LEU A 114 -8.24 -4.77 -0.92
CA LEU A 114 -7.75 -3.69 -0.06
C LEU A 114 -7.97 -3.99 1.43
N GLN A 115 -9.08 -4.64 1.79
CA GLN A 115 -9.36 -4.95 3.19
C GLN A 115 -8.36 -5.94 3.79
N ALA A 116 -7.72 -6.79 2.97
CA ALA A 116 -6.69 -7.73 3.41
C ALA A 116 -5.46 -7.02 4.01
N LEU A 117 -5.15 -5.80 3.53
CA LEU A 117 -4.05 -4.99 4.09
C LEU A 117 -4.25 -4.64 5.56
N LEU A 118 -5.50 -4.58 6.07
CA LEU A 118 -5.77 -4.38 7.50
C LEU A 118 -5.28 -5.55 8.36
N GLY A 119 -5.21 -6.75 7.76
CA GLY A 119 -4.71 -7.96 8.43
C GLY A 119 -3.19 -8.11 8.40
N ALA A 120 -2.48 -7.31 7.61
CA ALA A 120 -1.03 -7.46 7.39
C ALA A 120 -0.22 -7.42 8.68
N LYS A 121 -0.58 -6.55 9.63
CA LYS A 121 0.12 -6.46 10.92
C LYS A 121 -0.01 -7.75 11.75
N ALA A 122 -1.17 -8.39 11.74
CA ALA A 122 -1.40 -9.62 12.48
C ALA A 122 -0.73 -10.82 11.80
N ALA A 123 -0.77 -10.87 10.46
CA ALA A 123 -0.23 -11.99 9.69
C ALA A 123 1.30 -11.92 9.48
N LEU A 124 1.82 -10.71 9.23
CA LEU A 124 3.20 -10.49 8.78
C LEU A 124 4.06 -9.71 9.79
N GLY A 125 3.48 -9.21 10.87
CA GLY A 125 4.17 -8.37 11.86
C GLY A 125 4.44 -6.93 11.41
N VAL A 126 4.12 -6.57 10.15
CA VAL A 126 4.37 -5.25 9.57
C VAL A 126 3.05 -4.56 9.17
N GLN A 127 3.01 -3.26 9.30
CA GLN A 127 1.84 -2.46 8.95
C GLN A 127 2.18 -1.54 7.78
N PRO A 128 1.55 -1.71 6.60
CA PRO A 128 1.77 -0.79 5.48
C PRO A 128 1.23 0.60 5.81
N ARG A 129 2.00 1.62 5.42
CA ARG A 129 1.69 3.02 5.64
C ARG A 129 1.59 3.82 4.35
N ILE A 130 2.20 3.35 3.28
CA ILE A 130 2.22 3.96 1.96
C ILE A 130 1.36 3.06 1.09
N LEU A 131 0.20 3.54 0.64
CA LEU A 131 -0.83 2.70 0.05
C LEU A 131 -1.11 3.10 -1.39
N GLY A 132 -1.32 2.13 -2.28
CA GLY A 132 -1.69 2.39 -3.67
C GLY A 132 -2.15 1.16 -4.43
N CYS A 133 -2.85 1.42 -5.54
CA CYS A 133 -3.32 0.43 -6.50
C CYS A 133 -3.01 0.91 -7.93
N PRO A 134 -1.72 1.06 -8.33
CA PRO A 134 -1.35 1.64 -9.61
C PRO A 134 -1.98 0.90 -10.79
N GLY A 135 -2.60 1.66 -11.70
CA GLY A 135 -3.30 1.12 -12.86
C GLY A 135 -4.71 0.57 -12.57
N LEU A 136 -5.13 0.55 -11.31
CA LEU A 136 -6.46 0.13 -10.86
C LEU A 136 -7.21 1.26 -10.12
N ASP A 137 -6.71 2.49 -10.23
CA ASP A 137 -7.11 3.67 -9.45
C ASP A 137 -8.42 4.30 -9.98
N THR A 138 -9.47 3.49 -10.15
CA THR A 138 -10.78 4.03 -10.49
C THR A 138 -11.37 4.84 -9.34
N GLN A 139 -12.37 5.66 -9.59
CA GLN A 139 -12.96 6.52 -8.57
C GLN A 139 -13.47 5.75 -7.34
N PRO A 140 -14.19 4.60 -7.45
CA PRO A 140 -14.61 3.83 -6.29
C PRO A 140 -13.42 3.17 -5.56
N VAL A 141 -12.39 2.72 -6.28
CA VAL A 141 -11.17 2.16 -5.68
C VAL A 141 -10.41 3.25 -4.92
N THR A 142 -10.26 4.44 -5.49
CA THR A 142 -9.60 5.58 -4.83
C THR A 142 -10.33 6.00 -3.55
N ALA A 143 -11.66 6.01 -3.54
CA ALA A 143 -12.46 6.31 -2.35
C ALA A 143 -12.27 5.25 -1.23
N ALA A 144 -12.25 3.97 -1.62
CA ALA A 144 -11.99 2.87 -0.70
C ALA A 144 -10.55 2.92 -0.14
N LEU A 145 -9.57 3.20 -1.01
CA LEU A 145 -8.16 3.35 -0.66
C LEU A 145 -7.94 4.50 0.34
N ALA A 146 -8.57 5.66 0.12
CA ALA A 146 -8.52 6.79 1.04
C ALA A 146 -9.12 6.45 2.42
N THR A 147 -10.23 5.72 2.44
CA THR A 147 -10.85 5.24 3.69
C THR A 147 -9.92 4.26 4.42
N LEU A 148 -9.25 3.38 3.69
CA LEU A 148 -8.28 2.43 4.25
C LEU A 148 -7.05 3.14 4.83
N ALA A 149 -6.56 4.18 4.14
CA ALA A 149 -5.43 4.99 4.60
C ALA A 149 -5.72 5.60 5.98
N GLY A 150 -6.92 6.13 6.20
CA GLY A 150 -7.34 6.62 7.51
C GLY A 150 -7.32 5.52 8.60
N LYS A 151 -7.82 4.31 8.29
CA LYS A 151 -7.81 3.17 9.22
C LYS A 151 -6.40 2.69 9.58
N LEU A 152 -5.50 2.66 8.60
CA LEU A 152 -4.10 2.25 8.77
C LEU A 152 -3.21 3.39 9.31
N ARG A 153 -3.73 4.62 9.42
CA ARG A 153 -2.95 5.83 9.70
C ARG A 153 -1.78 5.96 8.72
N GLY A 154 -2.05 5.63 7.46
CA GLY A 154 -1.14 5.69 6.34
C GLY A 154 -1.49 6.83 5.41
N PHE A 155 -0.86 6.83 4.23
CA PHE A 155 -1.09 7.80 3.18
C PHE A 155 -1.30 7.07 1.85
N ALA A 156 -2.32 7.47 1.11
CA ALA A 156 -2.71 6.86 -0.16
C ALA A 156 -2.25 7.69 -1.35
N TYR A 157 -1.81 7.01 -2.40
CA TYR A 157 -1.44 7.59 -3.67
C TYR A 157 -2.33 6.97 -4.76
N ALA A 158 -3.00 7.80 -5.54
CA ALA A 158 -3.86 7.37 -6.63
C ALA A 158 -3.73 8.29 -7.83
N ALA A 159 -4.06 7.80 -9.02
CA ALA A 159 -4.10 8.61 -10.22
C ALA A 159 -5.32 9.52 -10.22
N ALA A 160 -5.14 10.76 -10.66
CA ALA A 160 -6.27 11.65 -10.94
C ALA A 160 -6.81 11.35 -12.33
N ILE A 161 -8.08 10.99 -12.40
CA ILE A 161 -8.75 10.69 -13.66
C ILE A 161 -9.06 11.97 -14.42
N GLY A 162 -8.59 12.06 -15.66
CA GLY A 162 -8.88 13.20 -16.56
C GLY A 162 -7.82 13.37 -17.64
N ASN A 163 -8.21 13.96 -18.77
CA ASN A 163 -7.30 14.22 -19.89
C ASN A 163 -6.72 15.64 -19.88
N THR A 164 -7.11 16.47 -18.92
CA THR A 164 -6.66 17.83 -18.76
C THR A 164 -6.45 18.17 -17.29
N VAL A 165 -5.64 19.17 -17.00
CA VAL A 165 -5.43 19.68 -15.63
C VAL A 165 -6.75 20.10 -14.98
N THR A 166 -7.65 20.73 -15.75
CA THR A 166 -8.98 21.13 -15.24
C THR A 166 -9.83 19.92 -14.86
N ALA A 167 -9.84 18.86 -15.68
CA ALA A 167 -10.55 17.62 -15.36
C ALA A 167 -9.98 16.95 -14.13
N ALA A 168 -8.65 16.88 -14.01
CA ALA A 168 -7.97 16.33 -12.83
C ALA A 168 -8.29 17.14 -11.55
N ALA A 169 -8.36 18.48 -11.65
CA ALA A 169 -8.76 19.34 -10.54
C ALA A 169 -10.24 19.12 -10.14
N THR A 170 -11.12 18.94 -11.11
CA THR A 170 -12.54 18.59 -10.86
C THR A 170 -12.66 17.20 -10.19
N TYR A 171 -11.88 16.22 -10.65
CA TYR A 171 -11.83 14.90 -10.03
C TYR A 171 -11.34 15.00 -8.57
N ARG A 172 -10.30 15.77 -8.33
CA ARG A 172 -9.76 15.99 -6.98
C ARG A 172 -10.80 16.58 -6.02
N ALA A 173 -11.69 17.44 -6.50
CA ALA A 173 -12.73 18.06 -5.68
C ALA A 173 -13.74 17.06 -5.10
N GLN A 174 -13.78 15.82 -5.60
CA GLN A 174 -14.65 14.75 -5.09
C GLN A 174 -14.12 14.11 -3.79
N PHE A 175 -12.87 14.41 -3.41
CA PHE A 175 -12.22 13.82 -2.24
C PHE A 175 -11.88 14.88 -1.21
N GLY A 176 -12.33 14.69 0.02
CA GLY A 176 -12.05 15.57 1.16
C GLY A 176 -10.99 15.04 2.14
N GLN A 177 -10.46 13.82 1.88
CA GLN A 177 -9.50 13.16 2.76
C GLN A 177 -8.12 13.80 2.61
N ARG A 178 -7.48 14.12 3.73
CA ARG A 178 -6.11 14.67 3.76
C ARG A 178 -5.04 13.58 3.57
N GLU A 179 -5.39 12.33 3.78
CA GLU A 179 -4.51 11.16 3.66
C GLU A 179 -4.44 10.63 2.22
N LEU A 180 -4.90 11.41 1.23
CA LEU A 180 -4.92 11.04 -0.18
C LEU A 180 -4.16 12.08 -1.01
N MET A 181 -3.21 11.61 -1.81
CA MET A 181 -2.56 12.40 -2.87
C MET A 181 -2.99 11.86 -4.24
N LEU A 182 -3.52 12.76 -5.06
CA LEU A 182 -3.85 12.46 -6.45
C LEU A 182 -2.72 12.97 -7.36
N ILE A 183 -2.32 12.15 -8.31
CA ILE A 183 -1.18 12.40 -9.20
C ILE A 183 -1.69 12.49 -10.64
N TYR A 184 -1.22 13.51 -11.37
CA TYR A 184 -1.52 13.73 -12.77
C TYR A 184 -0.36 14.51 -13.43
N PRO A 185 0.02 14.20 -14.66
CA PRO A 185 -0.34 13.02 -15.47
C PRO A 185 0.51 11.79 -15.12
N ASP A 186 0.27 10.68 -15.86
CA ASP A 186 1.17 9.53 -15.85
C ASP A 186 2.54 9.89 -16.45
N TRP A 187 3.54 9.11 -16.11
CA TRP A 187 4.89 9.28 -16.63
C TRP A 187 5.06 8.54 -17.95
N LEU A 188 5.91 9.09 -18.81
CA LEU A 188 6.33 8.40 -20.02
C LEU A 188 7.63 7.66 -19.73
N GLY A 189 7.65 6.38 -19.98
CA GLY A 189 8.82 5.52 -19.84
C GLY A 189 9.08 4.70 -21.10
N TRP A 190 10.32 4.29 -21.28
CA TRP A 190 10.69 3.39 -22.37
C TRP A 190 10.42 1.94 -21.96
N ASP A 191 9.57 1.26 -22.70
CA ASP A 191 9.36 -0.17 -22.54
C ASP A 191 10.29 -0.95 -23.47
N THR A 192 11.15 -1.76 -22.88
CA THR A 192 12.12 -2.58 -23.63
C THR A 192 11.47 -3.76 -24.35
N THR A 193 10.28 -4.18 -23.93
CA THR A 193 9.55 -5.30 -24.53
C THR A 193 8.91 -4.88 -25.86
N THR A 194 8.25 -3.73 -25.86
CA THR A 194 7.57 -3.19 -27.04
C THR A 194 8.48 -2.25 -27.86
N SER A 195 9.67 -1.90 -27.34
CA SER A 195 10.59 -0.91 -27.91
C SER A 195 9.89 0.42 -28.23
N ALA A 196 9.01 0.86 -27.35
CA ALA A 196 8.22 2.07 -27.49
C ALA A 196 8.15 2.87 -26.19
N THR A 197 7.85 4.18 -26.32
CA THR A 197 7.51 5.00 -25.16
C THR A 197 6.06 4.75 -24.80
N ILE A 198 5.83 4.27 -23.58
CA ILE A 198 4.48 3.99 -23.04
C ILE A 198 4.21 4.84 -21.79
N ALA A 199 2.93 5.07 -21.53
CA ALA A 199 2.51 5.66 -20.25
C ALA A 199 2.70 4.64 -19.12
N MET A 200 3.37 5.06 -18.04
CA MET A 200 3.58 4.27 -16.85
C MET A 200 2.86 4.91 -15.66
N PRO A 201 2.17 4.12 -14.81
CA PRO A 201 1.47 4.68 -13.66
C PRO A 201 2.42 5.49 -12.76
N ALA A 202 2.23 6.80 -12.72
CA ALA A 202 3.03 7.70 -11.89
C ALA A 202 2.89 7.37 -10.39
N THR A 203 1.75 6.79 -10.00
CA THR A 203 1.46 6.34 -8.64
C THR A 203 2.45 5.27 -8.16
N ALA A 204 2.87 4.34 -9.02
CA ALA A 204 3.87 3.33 -8.67
C ALA A 204 5.23 3.94 -8.29
N HIS A 205 5.68 4.92 -9.07
CA HIS A 205 6.91 5.67 -8.77
C HIS A 205 6.77 6.50 -7.49
N ALA A 206 5.60 7.12 -7.27
CA ALA A 206 5.33 7.89 -6.07
C ALA A 206 5.38 7.04 -4.79
N LEU A 207 4.86 5.81 -4.84
CA LEU A 207 4.96 4.85 -3.71
C LEU A 207 6.43 4.56 -3.37
N GLY A 208 7.25 4.26 -4.38
CA GLY A 208 8.68 4.00 -4.20
C GLY A 208 9.44 5.23 -3.71
N LEU A 209 9.18 6.40 -4.29
CA LEU A 209 9.81 7.67 -3.89
C LEU A 209 9.47 8.02 -2.44
N ARG A 210 8.20 7.86 -2.05
CA ARG A 210 7.78 8.11 -0.66
C ARG A 210 8.49 7.16 0.31
N ALA A 211 8.54 5.87 -0.02
CA ALA A 211 9.26 4.90 0.79
C ALA A 211 10.75 5.24 0.92
N LYS A 212 11.37 5.79 -0.13
CA LYS A 212 12.76 6.25 -0.10
C LYS A 212 12.98 7.46 0.83
N ILE A 213 12.00 8.34 0.92
CA ILE A 213 12.07 9.52 1.81
C ILE A 213 11.88 9.11 3.28
N ASP A 214 11.04 8.10 3.53
CA ASP A 214 10.68 7.65 4.87
C ASP A 214 11.63 6.57 5.44
N ASN A 215 12.59 6.09 4.65
CA ASN A 215 13.57 5.07 5.04
C ASN A 215 14.86 5.76 5.50
#